data_cef5f2f66f0aa7357356320a1d5beefe
#
_entry.id   cef5f2f66f0aa7357356320a1d5beefe
#
_cell.length_a   1.000
_cell.length_b   1.000
_cell.length_c   1.000
_cell.angle_alpha   90.00
_cell.angle_beta   90.00
_cell.angle_gamma   90.00
#
_symmetry.space_group_name_H-M   'P 1'
#
loop_
_entity.id
_entity.type
_entity.pdbx_description
1 polymer ?
#
loop_
_entity_poly.entity_id
_entity_poly.type
_entity_poly.pdbx_seq_one_letter_code
_entity_poly.pdbx_strand_id
1 'polypeptide(L)'
;MKINKNPETQKQWHRYFLNDIATRVKDKIGYGCFVECGVKQGTSSVIMAQTLNCPGILFDTWSGFPGFSKEDTPTSGAVKRIKKRCNRPSTKKDCIKNLKENGVFKLCKMVQGDILETVPSFNKNDLFICLMHIDTDIYEPAKVSLDNFWESVIDGGAIYVHDYKDKKWAGIQKAVDEFVEKKLRRGERISLYEYPTERLKSCLIVKDNNLNILKGICIHEDI
;
A
#
# COMPACT_ATOMS: atom_id res chain seq x y z
N MET A 1 -8.22 6.93 -15.26
CA MET A 1 -7.24 6.03 -15.93
C MET A 1 -7.95 4.75 -16.37
N LYS A 2 -7.62 4.17 -17.55
CA LYS A 2 -8.20 2.86 -17.96
C LYS A 2 -7.47 1.72 -17.26
N ILE A 3 -8.20 0.83 -16.59
CA ILE A 3 -7.68 -0.39 -15.97
C ILE A 3 -7.84 -1.53 -16.97
N ASN A 4 -6.73 -2.24 -17.25
CA ASN A 4 -6.78 -3.42 -18.12
C ASN A 4 -7.43 -4.58 -17.37
N LYS A 5 -8.51 -5.14 -17.93
CA LYS A 5 -9.24 -6.28 -17.34
C LYS A 5 -8.54 -7.62 -17.59
N ASN A 6 -7.61 -7.66 -18.56
CA ASN A 6 -6.78 -8.84 -18.86
C ASN A 6 -5.30 -8.45 -18.69
N PRO A 7 -4.80 -8.38 -17.46
CA PRO A 7 -3.44 -7.95 -17.19
C PRO A 7 -2.42 -9.02 -17.64
N GLU A 8 -1.35 -8.57 -18.29
CA GLU A 8 -0.26 -9.44 -18.79
C GLU A 8 1.05 -9.23 -18.01
N THR A 9 1.25 -8.03 -17.46
CA THR A 9 2.47 -7.66 -16.72
C THR A 9 2.20 -7.50 -15.23
N GLN A 10 3.24 -7.67 -14.38
CA GLN A 10 3.15 -7.44 -12.93
C GLN A 10 2.52 -6.08 -12.60
N LYS A 11 2.93 -5.02 -13.32
CA LYS A 11 2.41 -3.66 -13.12
C LYS A 11 0.91 -3.55 -13.47
N GLN A 12 0.45 -4.26 -14.48
CA GLN A 12 -0.98 -4.28 -14.85
C GLN A 12 -1.78 -5.09 -13.83
N TRP A 13 -1.26 -6.22 -13.34
CA TRP A 13 -1.84 -7.02 -12.27
C TRP A 13 -2.00 -6.20 -10.98
N HIS A 14 -0.95 -5.49 -10.56
CA HIS A 14 -1.01 -4.61 -9.39
C HIS A 14 -2.13 -3.58 -9.51
N ARG A 15 -2.24 -2.89 -10.65
CA ARG A 15 -3.30 -1.89 -10.89
C ARG A 15 -4.69 -2.51 -10.90
N TYR A 16 -4.83 -3.68 -11.49
CA TYR A 16 -6.08 -4.41 -11.54
C TYR A 16 -6.56 -4.77 -10.13
N PHE A 17 -5.71 -5.40 -9.34
CA PHE A 17 -6.07 -5.81 -7.98
C PHE A 17 -6.30 -4.62 -7.06
N LEU A 18 -5.50 -3.57 -7.11
CA LEU A 18 -5.74 -2.38 -6.32
C LEU A 18 -7.09 -1.75 -6.64
N ASN A 19 -7.46 -1.70 -7.92
CA ASN A 19 -8.78 -1.23 -8.33
C ASN A 19 -9.91 -2.14 -7.87
N ASP A 20 -9.75 -3.46 -7.94
CA ASP A 20 -10.73 -4.43 -7.46
C ASP A 20 -10.95 -4.31 -5.95
N ILE A 21 -9.85 -4.24 -5.18
CA ILE A 21 -9.91 -4.01 -3.72
C ILE A 21 -10.63 -2.69 -3.42
N ALA A 22 -10.23 -1.59 -4.07
CA ALA A 22 -10.85 -0.29 -3.87
C ALA A 22 -12.36 -0.31 -4.18
N THR A 23 -12.77 -1.02 -5.24
CA THR A 23 -14.19 -1.19 -5.59
C THR A 23 -14.93 -1.91 -4.48
N ARG A 24 -14.41 -3.01 -3.98
CA ARG A 24 -15.03 -3.80 -2.90
C ARG A 24 -15.13 -3.02 -1.60
N VAL A 25 -14.07 -2.28 -1.25
CA VAL A 25 -14.05 -1.39 -0.08
C VAL A 25 -15.14 -0.34 -0.22
N LYS A 26 -15.27 0.30 -1.39
CA LYS A 26 -16.33 1.26 -1.66
C LYS A 26 -17.71 0.66 -1.50
N ASP A 27 -17.95 -0.51 -2.09
CA ASP A 27 -19.27 -1.16 -2.11
C ASP A 27 -19.68 -1.66 -0.72
N LYS A 28 -18.72 -2.07 0.12
CA LYS A 28 -18.99 -2.66 1.43
C LYS A 28 -18.96 -1.66 2.57
N ILE A 29 -18.13 -0.64 2.48
CA ILE A 29 -17.87 0.34 3.54
C ILE A 29 -18.47 1.69 3.15
N GLY A 30 -18.07 2.25 1.99
CA GLY A 30 -18.66 3.46 1.42
C GLY A 30 -18.27 4.80 2.11
N TYR A 31 -17.44 4.77 3.16
CA TYR A 31 -16.98 5.97 3.88
C TYR A 31 -15.51 5.84 4.31
N GLY A 32 -14.95 6.96 4.79
CA GLY A 32 -13.55 7.04 5.26
C GLY A 32 -12.64 7.71 4.25
N CYS A 33 -11.35 7.47 4.41
CA CYS A 33 -10.30 7.96 3.52
C CYS A 33 -9.36 6.84 3.11
N PHE A 34 -8.53 7.08 2.09
CA PHE A 34 -7.41 6.19 1.82
C PHE A 34 -6.08 6.82 2.25
N VAL A 35 -5.12 5.95 2.57
CA VAL A 35 -3.73 6.34 2.88
C VAL A 35 -2.79 5.60 1.94
N GLU A 36 -1.77 6.29 1.43
CA GLU A 36 -0.70 5.68 0.67
C GLU A 36 0.66 6.06 1.24
N CYS A 37 1.48 5.05 1.54
CA CYS A 37 2.86 5.19 1.96
C CYS A 37 3.77 4.64 0.85
N GLY A 38 4.59 5.53 0.24
CA GLY A 38 5.33 5.22 -0.98
C GLY A 38 4.51 5.54 -2.24
N VAL A 39 4.46 6.80 -2.61
CA VAL A 39 3.54 7.35 -3.64
C VAL A 39 4.20 7.45 -5.01
N LYS A 40 5.47 7.85 -5.03
CA LYS A 40 6.24 8.05 -6.26
C LYS A 40 5.54 9.01 -7.22
N GLN A 41 4.98 8.51 -8.34
CA GLN A 41 4.27 9.30 -9.35
C GLN A 41 2.75 9.36 -9.10
N GLY A 42 2.24 8.75 -8.02
CA GLY A 42 0.83 8.78 -7.65
C GLY A 42 -0.10 7.96 -8.55
N THR A 43 0.44 6.92 -9.22
CA THR A 43 -0.41 6.09 -10.09
C THR A 43 -1.44 5.29 -9.28
N SER A 44 -1.03 4.71 -8.16
CA SER A 44 -1.91 3.99 -7.23
C SER A 44 -2.86 4.94 -6.53
N SER A 45 -2.39 6.14 -6.15
CA SER A 45 -3.24 7.22 -5.61
C SER A 45 -4.37 7.59 -6.56
N VAL A 46 -4.09 7.70 -7.87
CA VAL A 46 -5.11 7.98 -8.90
C VAL A 46 -6.17 6.89 -8.93
N ILE A 47 -5.75 5.62 -8.90
CA ILE A 47 -6.70 4.47 -8.90
C ILE A 47 -7.60 4.55 -7.67
N MET A 48 -7.01 4.66 -6.48
CA MET A 48 -7.76 4.71 -5.23
C MET A 48 -8.71 5.91 -5.20
N ALA A 49 -8.23 7.11 -5.54
CA ALA A 49 -9.03 8.32 -5.51
C ALA A 49 -10.20 8.28 -6.51
N GLN A 50 -9.99 7.78 -7.73
CA GLN A 50 -11.05 7.66 -8.73
C GLN A 50 -12.08 6.60 -8.36
N THR A 51 -11.64 5.48 -7.77
CA THR A 51 -12.53 4.37 -7.44
C THR A 51 -13.30 4.63 -6.16
N LEU A 52 -12.61 5.01 -5.08
CA LEU A 52 -13.24 5.27 -3.78
C LEU A 52 -14.04 6.58 -3.77
N ASN A 53 -13.59 7.58 -4.52
CA ASN A 53 -14.13 8.94 -4.53
C ASN A 53 -14.16 9.57 -3.12
N CYS A 54 -13.08 9.38 -2.35
CA CYS A 54 -12.91 9.88 -1.00
C CYS A 54 -11.57 10.60 -0.83
N PRO A 55 -11.35 11.33 0.28
CA PRO A 55 -10.06 11.96 0.57
C PRO A 55 -8.92 10.95 0.66
N GLY A 56 -7.71 11.36 0.22
CA GLY A 56 -6.50 10.57 0.32
C GLY A 56 -5.37 11.32 1.02
N ILE A 57 -4.53 10.59 1.77
CA ILE A 57 -3.33 11.12 2.43
C ILE A 57 -2.13 10.35 1.90
N LEU A 58 -1.19 11.08 1.31
CA LEU A 58 -0.09 10.55 0.51
C LEU A 58 1.24 10.88 1.18
N PHE A 59 1.97 9.84 1.63
CA PHE A 59 3.27 9.98 2.29
C PHE A 59 4.39 9.51 1.36
N ASP A 60 5.35 10.37 1.08
CA ASP A 60 6.56 10.04 0.31
C ASP A 60 7.66 11.05 0.58
N THR A 61 8.90 10.66 0.43
CA THR A 61 10.05 11.57 0.43
C THR A 61 10.08 12.42 -0.83
N TRP A 62 9.67 11.85 -1.98
CA TRP A 62 9.90 12.34 -3.35
C TRP A 62 11.35 12.72 -3.63
N SER A 63 12.28 12.16 -2.86
CA SER A 63 13.71 12.33 -2.98
C SER A 63 14.51 11.02 -3.01
N GLY A 64 13.80 9.87 -2.98
CA GLY A 64 14.37 8.53 -2.95
C GLY A 64 14.36 7.89 -1.58
N PHE A 65 15.10 6.80 -1.42
CA PHE A 65 15.13 6.03 -0.18
C PHE A 65 16.02 6.68 0.87
N PRO A 66 15.58 6.78 2.13
CA PRO A 66 16.40 7.34 3.21
C PRO A 66 17.53 6.40 3.65
N GLY A 67 17.39 5.09 3.41
CA GLY A 67 18.39 4.06 3.77
C GLY A 67 17.79 2.67 3.76
N PHE A 68 18.64 1.66 4.02
CA PHE A 68 18.25 0.26 4.18
C PHE A 68 18.59 -0.18 5.60
N SER A 69 17.71 -0.97 6.21
CA SER A 69 17.97 -1.67 7.45
C SER A 69 18.68 -3.00 7.20
N LYS A 70 19.13 -3.67 8.26
CA LYS A 70 19.70 -5.03 8.17
C LYS A 70 18.68 -6.08 7.71
N GLU A 71 17.40 -5.79 7.86
CA GLU A 71 16.27 -6.61 7.45
C GLU A 71 16.06 -6.58 5.92
N ASP A 72 16.55 -5.53 5.27
CA ASP A 72 16.46 -5.35 3.82
C ASP A 72 17.64 -6.01 3.10
N THR A 73 18.00 -7.25 3.44
CA THR A 73 19.15 -7.94 2.81
C THR A 73 18.92 -8.11 1.30
N PRO A 74 19.39 -7.19 0.48
CA PRO A 74 19.23 -7.32 -0.97
C PRO A 74 20.20 -8.41 -1.44
N THR A 75 19.71 -9.34 -2.24
CA THR A 75 20.61 -10.20 -3.02
C THR A 75 21.58 -9.32 -3.81
N SER A 76 22.85 -9.69 -3.89
CA SER A 76 23.96 -8.86 -4.40
C SER A 76 23.73 -8.16 -5.76
N GLY A 77 22.81 -8.66 -6.58
CA GLY A 77 22.38 -8.01 -7.83
C GLY A 77 21.28 -6.95 -7.68
N ALA A 78 20.50 -6.99 -6.59
CA ALA A 78 19.43 -6.02 -6.34
C ALA A 78 19.97 -4.66 -5.87
N VAL A 79 21.05 -4.64 -5.07
CA VAL A 79 21.67 -3.39 -4.57
C VAL A 79 22.04 -2.42 -5.71
N LYS A 80 22.64 -2.92 -6.80
CA LYS A 80 23.00 -2.07 -7.96
C LYS A 80 21.76 -1.49 -8.66
N ARG A 81 20.68 -2.29 -8.78
CA ARG A 81 19.43 -1.84 -9.41
C ARG A 81 18.69 -0.83 -8.54
N ILE A 82 18.68 -1.07 -7.22
CA ILE A 82 18.07 -0.19 -6.24
C ILE A 82 18.78 1.14 -6.22
N LYS A 83 20.11 1.18 -6.11
CA LYS A 83 20.91 2.42 -6.19
C LYS A 83 20.65 3.17 -7.50
N LYS A 84 20.46 2.47 -8.62
CA LYS A 84 20.13 3.10 -9.91
C LYS A 84 18.70 3.67 -9.94
N ARG A 85 17.73 3.05 -9.25
CA ARG A 85 16.35 3.60 -9.08
C ARG A 85 16.35 4.81 -8.16
N CYS A 86 17.11 4.75 -7.04
CA CYS A 86 17.26 5.87 -6.10
C CYS A 86 17.86 7.13 -6.78
N ASN A 87 18.74 6.93 -7.77
CA ASN A 87 19.35 8.04 -8.51
C ASN A 87 18.41 8.73 -9.52
N ARG A 88 17.17 8.26 -9.69
CA ARG A 88 16.12 8.88 -10.51
C ARG A 88 14.78 8.85 -9.76
N PRO A 89 14.69 9.54 -8.62
CA PRO A 89 13.43 9.61 -7.88
C PRO A 89 12.40 10.36 -8.73
N SER A 90 11.15 9.91 -8.65
CA SER A 90 10.05 10.74 -9.13
C SER A 90 9.92 11.95 -8.23
N THR A 91 9.72 13.11 -8.80
CA THR A 91 9.58 14.34 -8.02
C THR A 91 8.12 14.51 -7.55
N LYS A 92 7.93 15.29 -6.48
CA LYS A 92 6.60 15.71 -6.04
C LYS A 92 5.83 16.40 -7.16
N LYS A 93 6.55 17.14 -8.04
CA LYS A 93 5.95 17.81 -9.22
C LYS A 93 5.34 16.80 -10.20
N ASP A 94 6.01 15.67 -10.44
CA ASP A 94 5.50 14.60 -11.32
C ASP A 94 4.23 13.98 -10.74
N CYS A 95 4.19 13.75 -9.42
CA CYS A 95 3.00 13.27 -8.73
C CYS A 95 1.84 14.28 -8.85
N ILE A 96 2.07 15.56 -8.53
CA ILE A 96 1.05 16.63 -8.65
C ILE A 96 0.51 16.70 -10.09
N LYS A 97 1.39 16.64 -11.08
CA LYS A 97 1.00 16.64 -12.49
C LYS A 97 0.05 15.48 -12.80
N ASN A 98 0.43 14.26 -12.42
CA ASN A 98 -0.38 13.07 -12.64
C ASN A 98 -1.75 13.13 -11.95
N LEU A 99 -1.79 13.57 -10.68
CA LEU A 99 -3.05 13.75 -9.94
C LEU A 99 -3.96 14.80 -10.60
N LYS A 100 -3.40 15.92 -11.09
CA LYS A 100 -4.15 16.96 -11.80
C LYS A 100 -4.71 16.48 -13.14
N GLU A 101 -3.89 15.81 -13.95
CA GLU A 101 -4.27 15.26 -15.24
C GLU A 101 -5.39 14.22 -15.13
N ASN A 102 -5.48 13.54 -13.99
CA ASN A 102 -6.53 12.56 -13.69
C ASN A 102 -7.70 13.14 -12.85
N GLY A 103 -7.71 14.43 -12.56
CA GLY A 103 -8.84 15.12 -11.90
C GLY A 103 -8.97 14.87 -10.40
N VAL A 104 -7.97 14.24 -9.74
CA VAL A 104 -8.07 13.81 -8.33
C VAL A 104 -7.20 14.61 -7.36
N PHE A 105 -6.48 15.60 -7.85
CA PHE A 105 -5.53 16.36 -7.01
C PHE A 105 -6.19 16.99 -5.77
N LYS A 106 -7.42 17.50 -5.90
CA LYS A 106 -8.15 18.15 -4.79
C LYS A 106 -8.56 17.17 -3.68
N LEU A 107 -8.61 15.88 -3.97
CA LEU A 107 -8.91 14.83 -2.99
C LEU A 107 -7.66 14.43 -2.17
N CYS A 108 -6.45 14.78 -2.63
CA CYS A 108 -5.21 14.24 -2.08
C CYS A 108 -4.44 15.28 -1.26
N LYS A 109 -4.23 14.99 0.03
CA LYS A 109 -3.28 15.70 0.90
C LYS A 109 -1.91 15.04 0.80
N MET A 110 -0.89 15.80 0.40
CA MET A 110 0.48 15.29 0.24
C MET A 110 1.34 15.66 1.44
N VAL A 111 1.90 14.65 2.11
CA VAL A 111 2.83 14.78 3.24
C VAL A 111 4.21 14.38 2.77
N GLN A 112 5.08 15.39 2.57
CA GLN A 112 6.44 15.17 2.09
C GLN A 112 7.42 15.02 3.25
N GLY A 113 8.24 13.98 3.22
CA GLY A 113 9.30 13.74 4.17
C GLY A 113 9.56 12.26 4.38
N ASP A 114 10.50 11.94 5.26
CA ASP A 114 10.75 10.56 5.66
C ASP A 114 9.51 10.00 6.38
N ILE A 115 9.07 8.82 5.95
CA ILE A 115 7.94 8.11 6.57
C ILE A 115 8.22 7.81 8.04
N LEU A 116 9.47 7.56 8.41
CA LEU A 116 9.88 7.32 9.80
C LEU A 116 9.61 8.52 10.73
N GLU A 117 9.55 9.73 10.17
CA GLU A 117 9.27 10.96 10.89
C GLU A 117 7.83 11.44 10.69
N THR A 118 7.38 11.44 9.44
CA THR A 118 6.10 12.04 9.07
C THR A 118 4.89 11.22 9.50
N VAL A 119 4.98 9.89 9.48
CA VAL A 119 3.89 9.02 9.90
C VAL A 119 3.66 9.04 11.43
N PRO A 120 4.69 8.92 12.30
CA PRO A 120 4.49 9.03 13.73
C PRO A 120 3.96 10.41 14.16
N SER A 121 4.44 11.49 13.55
CA SER A 121 4.05 12.87 13.88
C SER A 121 2.71 13.30 13.27
N PHE A 122 2.14 12.53 12.36
CA PHE A 122 0.87 12.84 11.71
C PHE A 122 -0.28 12.74 12.72
N ASN A 123 -1.13 13.78 12.78
CA ASN A 123 -2.34 13.74 13.60
C ASN A 123 -3.35 12.76 13.02
N LYS A 124 -3.67 11.71 13.78
CA LYS A 124 -4.57 10.62 13.41
C LYS A 124 -5.93 10.71 14.10
N ASN A 125 -6.18 11.79 14.86
CA ASN A 125 -7.48 12.03 15.47
C ASN A 125 -8.53 12.12 14.37
N ASP A 126 -9.63 11.42 14.54
CA ASP A 126 -10.73 11.35 13.58
C ASP A 126 -10.35 10.81 12.19
N LEU A 127 -9.25 10.07 12.11
CA LEU A 127 -8.81 9.42 10.88
C LEU A 127 -9.48 8.04 10.74
N PHE A 128 -10.33 7.88 9.74
CA PHE A 128 -11.05 6.65 9.42
C PHE A 128 -10.53 6.09 8.08
N ILE A 129 -9.59 5.13 8.13
CA ILE A 129 -8.96 4.57 6.93
C ILE A 129 -9.78 3.37 6.45
N CYS A 130 -10.38 3.49 5.26
CA CYS A 130 -11.07 2.37 4.62
C CYS A 130 -10.12 1.51 3.77
N LEU A 131 -9.10 2.14 3.13
CA LEU A 131 -8.08 1.44 2.36
C LEU A 131 -6.72 2.10 2.57
N MET A 132 -5.73 1.30 2.91
CA MET A 132 -4.33 1.72 2.93
C MET A 132 -3.52 0.96 1.88
N HIS A 133 -2.59 1.64 1.22
CA HIS A 133 -1.62 1.06 0.31
C HIS A 133 -0.21 1.33 0.81
N ILE A 134 0.61 0.28 0.93
CA ILE A 134 2.02 0.36 1.31
C ILE A 134 2.87 -0.15 0.16
N ASP A 135 3.69 0.74 -0.42
CA ASP A 135 4.64 0.47 -1.52
C ASP A 135 5.98 1.17 -1.23
N THR A 136 6.54 0.86 -0.06
CA THR A 136 7.74 1.52 0.47
C THR A 136 9.04 0.79 0.12
N ASP A 137 8.94 -0.39 -0.48
CA ASP A 137 10.05 -1.24 -0.90
C ASP A 137 10.95 -1.78 0.27
N ILE A 138 10.93 -1.17 1.48
CA ILE A 138 11.85 -1.46 2.59
C ILE A 138 11.17 -1.63 3.95
N TYR A 139 11.85 -2.34 4.87
CA TYR A 139 11.31 -2.81 6.15
C TYR A 139 10.81 -1.69 7.07
N GLU A 140 11.68 -0.75 7.45
CA GLU A 140 11.35 0.24 8.49
C GLU A 140 10.14 1.12 8.13
N PRO A 141 10.05 1.72 6.91
CA PRO A 141 8.88 2.48 6.54
C PRO A 141 7.59 1.65 6.47
N ALA A 142 7.67 0.38 6.01
CA ALA A 142 6.51 -0.50 6.00
C ALA A 142 6.02 -0.79 7.43
N LYS A 143 6.96 -1.15 8.32
CA LYS A 143 6.69 -1.42 9.74
C LYS A 143 6.08 -0.22 10.45
N VAL A 144 6.69 0.96 10.30
CA VAL A 144 6.20 2.21 10.91
C VAL A 144 4.80 2.54 10.39
N SER A 145 4.55 2.36 9.10
CA SER A 145 3.24 2.59 8.50
C SER A 145 2.17 1.65 9.07
N LEU A 146 2.45 0.35 9.15
CA LEU A 146 1.54 -0.65 9.73
C LEU A 146 1.24 -0.37 11.20
N ASP A 147 2.28 -0.16 12.02
CA ASP A 147 2.15 0.05 13.46
C ASP A 147 1.39 1.35 13.80
N ASN A 148 1.56 2.41 13.02
CA ASN A 148 0.98 3.71 13.30
C ASN A 148 -0.43 3.93 12.77
N PHE A 149 -0.81 3.28 11.66
CA PHE A 149 -2.13 3.49 11.07
C PHE A 149 -3.16 2.42 11.40
N TRP A 150 -2.77 1.28 11.93
CA TRP A 150 -3.69 0.18 12.21
C TRP A 150 -4.92 0.58 13.02
N GLU A 151 -4.73 1.36 14.08
CA GLU A 151 -5.84 1.76 14.95
C GLU A 151 -6.85 2.68 14.20
N SER A 152 -6.36 3.42 13.19
CA SER A 152 -7.19 4.25 12.32
C SER A 152 -7.86 3.46 11.18
N VAL A 153 -7.43 2.23 10.90
CA VAL A 153 -8.13 1.37 9.94
C VAL A 153 -9.45 0.96 10.54
N ILE A 154 -10.54 1.26 9.85
CA ILE A 154 -11.89 0.93 10.31
C ILE A 154 -12.15 -0.57 10.20
N ASP A 155 -13.12 -1.06 10.94
CA ASP A 155 -13.55 -2.46 10.84
C ASP A 155 -13.98 -2.79 9.40
N GLY A 156 -13.47 -3.91 8.86
CA GLY A 156 -13.62 -4.28 7.46
C GLY A 156 -12.72 -3.52 6.50
N GLY A 157 -11.97 -2.52 6.98
CA GLY A 157 -10.96 -1.82 6.19
C GLY A 157 -9.77 -2.72 5.84
N ALA A 158 -9.05 -2.35 4.80
CA ALA A 158 -7.99 -3.17 4.22
C ALA A 158 -6.67 -2.42 4.08
N ILE A 159 -5.56 -3.15 4.23
CA ILE A 159 -4.21 -2.68 3.92
C ILE A 159 -3.65 -3.56 2.80
N TYR A 160 -3.41 -2.97 1.63
CA TYR A 160 -2.77 -3.64 0.51
C TYR A 160 -1.28 -3.35 0.54
N VAL A 161 -0.45 -4.39 0.69
CA VAL A 161 1.01 -4.27 0.79
C VAL A 161 1.65 -4.85 -0.47
N HIS A 162 2.38 -3.99 -1.20
CA HIS A 162 3.16 -4.38 -2.37
C HIS A 162 4.45 -5.09 -1.97
N ASP A 163 5.00 -5.90 -2.88
CA ASP A 163 6.27 -6.62 -2.73
C ASP A 163 6.34 -7.66 -1.59
N TYR A 164 5.21 -8.05 -1.00
CA TYR A 164 5.15 -9.15 -0.05
C TYR A 164 5.59 -10.46 -0.72
N LYS A 165 6.54 -11.17 -0.10
CA LYS A 165 7.22 -12.38 -0.66
C LYS A 165 8.03 -12.13 -1.95
N ASP A 166 8.36 -10.88 -2.30
CA ASP A 166 9.40 -10.64 -3.31
C ASP A 166 10.78 -10.75 -2.66
N LYS A 167 11.58 -11.73 -3.13
CA LYS A 167 12.95 -11.98 -2.63
C LYS A 167 13.87 -10.77 -2.74
N LYS A 168 13.54 -9.78 -3.58
CA LYS A 168 14.30 -8.53 -3.70
C LYS A 168 14.02 -7.58 -2.54
N TRP A 169 12.86 -7.71 -1.91
CA TRP A 169 12.33 -6.83 -0.88
C TRP A 169 11.96 -7.63 0.38
N ALA A 170 12.87 -8.49 0.83
CA ALA A 170 12.62 -9.41 1.95
C ALA A 170 12.19 -8.70 3.24
N GLY A 171 12.59 -7.44 3.43
CA GLY A 171 12.18 -6.60 4.54
C GLY A 171 10.67 -6.37 4.61
N ILE A 172 9.99 -6.29 3.45
CA ILE A 172 8.52 -6.13 3.41
C ILE A 172 7.83 -7.35 4.00
N GLN A 173 8.24 -8.56 3.61
CA GLN A 173 7.67 -9.78 4.17
C GLN A 173 7.84 -9.80 5.68
N LYS A 174 9.04 -9.53 6.18
CA LYS A 174 9.33 -9.51 7.62
C LYS A 174 8.45 -8.50 8.36
N ALA A 175 8.29 -7.28 7.84
CA ALA A 175 7.46 -6.26 8.47
C ALA A 175 6.00 -6.69 8.59
N VAL A 176 5.45 -7.32 7.54
CA VAL A 176 4.07 -7.83 7.51
C VAL A 176 3.90 -8.99 8.47
N ASP A 177 4.80 -10.00 8.42
CA ASP A 177 4.69 -11.20 9.24
C ASP A 177 4.77 -10.86 10.74
N GLU A 178 5.72 -10.02 11.15
CA GLU A 178 5.85 -9.53 12.53
C GLU A 178 4.62 -8.74 12.98
N PHE A 179 4.08 -7.90 12.10
CA PHE A 179 2.88 -7.12 12.40
C PHE A 179 1.66 -8.02 12.62
N VAL A 180 1.39 -8.94 11.70
CA VAL A 180 0.25 -9.86 11.78
C VAL A 180 0.36 -10.75 13.02
N GLU A 181 1.54 -11.34 13.28
CA GLU A 181 1.78 -12.15 14.47
C GLU A 181 1.52 -11.36 15.76
N LYS A 182 2.03 -10.12 15.85
CA LYS A 182 1.80 -9.23 17.00
C LYS A 182 0.31 -8.98 17.24
N LYS A 183 -0.48 -8.76 16.17
CA LYS A 183 -1.92 -8.51 16.27
C LYS A 183 -2.69 -9.75 16.69
N LEU A 184 -2.37 -10.92 16.12
CA LEU A 184 -2.97 -12.20 16.50
C LEU A 184 -2.69 -12.55 17.98
N ARG A 185 -1.46 -12.35 18.46
CA ARG A 185 -1.10 -12.55 19.88
C ARG A 185 -1.89 -11.67 20.85
N ARG A 186 -2.38 -10.51 20.39
CA ARG A 186 -3.24 -9.61 21.16
C ARG A 186 -4.73 -9.97 21.08
N GLY A 187 -5.08 -11.03 20.34
CA GLY A 187 -6.46 -11.43 20.12
C GLY A 187 -7.24 -10.51 19.18
N GLU A 188 -6.52 -9.68 18.40
CA GLU A 188 -7.17 -8.82 17.40
C GLU A 188 -7.64 -9.66 16.21
N ARG A 189 -8.81 -9.32 15.67
CA ARG A 189 -9.33 -9.96 14.47
C ARG A 189 -8.69 -9.37 13.24
N ILE A 190 -7.78 -10.12 12.64
CA ILE A 190 -7.00 -9.77 11.48
C ILE A 190 -6.88 -10.96 10.56
N SER A 191 -7.04 -10.75 9.26
CA SER A 191 -6.85 -11.77 8.23
C SER A 191 -5.79 -11.31 7.24
N LEU A 192 -4.87 -12.23 6.90
CA LEU A 192 -3.84 -12.02 5.88
C LEU A 192 -4.15 -12.90 4.66
N TYR A 193 -4.26 -12.29 3.52
CA TYR A 193 -4.48 -12.96 2.24
C TYR A 193 -3.32 -12.70 1.30
N GLU A 194 -2.70 -13.77 0.84
CA GLU A 194 -1.65 -13.71 -0.17
C GLU A 194 -2.27 -13.77 -1.56
N TYR A 195 -1.77 -12.97 -2.47
CA TYR A 195 -2.19 -13.12 -3.86
C TYR A 195 -1.45 -14.28 -4.52
N PRO A 196 -2.18 -15.26 -5.07
CA PRO A 196 -1.64 -16.58 -5.43
C PRO A 196 -0.83 -16.60 -6.73
N THR A 197 -0.57 -15.45 -7.34
CA THR A 197 0.15 -15.47 -8.62
C THR A 197 1.63 -15.16 -8.42
N GLU A 198 2.51 -15.95 -9.02
CA GLU A 198 3.94 -15.65 -9.09
C GLU A 198 4.24 -14.25 -9.68
N ARG A 199 3.28 -13.69 -10.42
CA ARG A 199 3.38 -12.39 -11.07
C ARG A 199 3.03 -11.22 -10.16
N LEU A 200 2.30 -11.47 -9.07
CA LEU A 200 1.91 -10.44 -8.10
C LEU A 200 2.46 -10.80 -6.72
N LYS A 201 3.53 -10.17 -6.33
CA LYS A 201 4.12 -10.28 -4.99
C LYS A 201 3.48 -9.22 -4.11
N SER A 202 2.35 -9.54 -3.48
CA SER A 202 1.58 -8.61 -2.65
C SER A 202 0.69 -9.38 -1.70
N CYS A 203 0.25 -8.72 -0.64
CA CYS A 203 -0.77 -9.27 0.25
C CYS A 203 -1.83 -8.23 0.61
N LEU A 204 -2.94 -8.71 1.15
CA LEU A 204 -4.01 -7.91 1.70
C LEU A 204 -4.20 -8.28 3.17
N ILE A 205 -4.12 -7.29 4.04
CA ILE A 205 -4.43 -7.39 5.46
C ILE A 205 -5.81 -6.76 5.66
N VAL A 206 -6.74 -7.50 6.27
CA VAL A 206 -8.10 -7.02 6.54
C VAL A 206 -8.32 -6.96 8.04
N LYS A 207 -8.84 -5.83 8.52
CA LYS A 207 -9.33 -5.71 9.89
C LYS A 207 -10.72 -6.30 9.93
N ASP A 208 -10.81 -7.52 10.42
CA ASP A 208 -11.97 -8.38 10.23
C ASP A 208 -13.10 -8.02 11.19
N ASN A 209 -14.29 -7.76 10.63
CA ASN A 209 -15.53 -7.52 11.40
C ASN A 209 -16.72 -8.33 10.87
N ASN A 210 -16.49 -9.46 10.20
CA ASN A 210 -17.49 -10.24 9.48
C ASN A 210 -18.00 -9.62 8.16
N LEU A 211 -17.53 -8.46 7.74
CA LEU A 211 -17.76 -7.93 6.40
C LEU A 211 -16.84 -8.64 5.40
N ASN A 212 -17.24 -9.75 4.88
CA ASN A 212 -16.44 -10.55 3.94
C ASN A 212 -16.16 -9.76 2.65
N ILE A 213 -15.21 -8.79 2.72
CA ILE A 213 -14.77 -7.95 1.60
C ILE A 213 -14.22 -8.83 0.46
N LEU A 214 -13.76 -10.01 0.82
CA LEU A 214 -13.04 -10.92 -0.08
C LEU A 214 -13.96 -11.93 -0.76
N LYS A 215 -15.24 -11.97 -0.41
CA LYS A 215 -16.19 -12.89 -1.06
C LYS A 215 -16.21 -12.61 -2.57
N GLY A 216 -15.65 -13.53 -3.35
CA GLY A 216 -15.52 -13.42 -4.81
C GLY A 216 -14.24 -12.74 -5.33
N ILE A 217 -13.22 -12.45 -4.50
CA ILE A 217 -11.85 -12.39 -5.00
C ILE A 217 -11.55 -13.81 -5.45
N CYS A 218 -11.22 -13.99 -6.75
CA CYS A 218 -10.66 -15.26 -7.21
C CYS A 218 -9.31 -15.49 -6.53
N ILE A 219 -9.35 -15.90 -5.28
CA ILE A 219 -8.31 -16.70 -4.69
C ILE A 219 -8.54 -18.04 -5.37
N HIS A 220 -7.76 -18.36 -6.40
CA HIS A 220 -7.71 -19.73 -6.86
C HIS A 220 -7.17 -20.54 -5.68
N GLU A 221 -8.11 -21.11 -4.91
CA GLU A 221 -7.87 -22.26 -4.04
C GLU A 221 -7.62 -23.45 -4.98
N ASP A 222 -6.50 -23.44 -5.67
CA ASP A 222 -5.98 -24.59 -6.38
C ASP A 222 -4.48 -24.62 -6.12
N ILE A 223 -4.11 -25.29 -5.06
CA ILE A 223 -3.21 -26.47 -4.97
C ILE A 223 -2.93 -26.75 -3.49
#